data_9e2941d5616a9df7fdb3c62adcde6bef
#
_entry.id   9e2941d5616a9df7fdb3c62adcde6bef
#
_cell.length_a   1.000
_cell.length_b   1.000
_cell.length_c   1.000
_cell.angle_alpha   90.00
_cell.angle_beta   90.00
_cell.angle_gamma   90.00
#
_symmetry.space_group_name_H-M   'P 1'
#
loop_
_entity.id
_entity.type
_entity.pdbx_description
1 polymer ?
#
loop_
_entity_poly.entity_id
_entity_poly.type
_entity_poly.pdbx_seq_one_letter_code
_entity_poly.pdbx_strand_id
1 'polypeptide(L)'
;MELYTYKGISAGKYIEGEIEALNQDEASHKLKEQKKIITNLTKGKKKKDAAKDKPKGKGFSLFKKKVKNEDLVVFSKQFATMVMAGLPILNVLEMLRDQVENPAMRDVVEDIRKSLEGGVSLSKSFEKYPDLFDNVYVNLVKAGEASGKLDVFLLKIVDALEKREKIKKKIKSALMYPSIMFTVAIVVSAFMLIKVVP
;
A
#
# COMPACT_ATOMS: atom_id res chain seq x y z
N MET A 1 23.25 31.92 -15.09
CA MET A 1 23.59 30.79 -14.26
C MET A 1 22.53 29.71 -14.41
N GLU A 2 22.91 28.47 -14.57
CA GLU A 2 22.03 27.36 -14.77
C GLU A 2 22.02 26.49 -13.51
N LEU A 3 20.89 25.88 -13.21
CA LEU A 3 20.74 25.02 -12.02
C LEU A 3 21.11 23.58 -12.41
N TYR A 4 22.00 22.96 -11.65
CA TYR A 4 22.39 21.55 -11.81
C TYR A 4 22.00 20.76 -10.59
N THR A 5 21.33 19.62 -10.80
CA THR A 5 21.02 18.66 -9.73
C THR A 5 22.10 17.59 -9.71
N TYR A 6 22.69 17.36 -8.53
CA TYR A 6 23.74 16.35 -8.37
C TYR A 6 23.32 15.25 -7.40
N LYS A 7 23.81 14.06 -7.66
CA LYS A 7 23.78 12.92 -6.76
C LYS A 7 25.22 12.48 -6.50
N GLY A 8 25.57 12.30 -5.23
CA GLY A 8 26.92 11.96 -4.86
C GLY A 8 27.00 11.31 -3.49
N ILE A 9 28.25 11.01 -3.06
CA ILE A 9 28.55 10.45 -1.76
C ILE A 9 29.48 11.41 -1.02
N SER A 10 29.13 11.75 0.22
CA SER A 10 29.96 12.50 1.15
C SER A 10 30.01 11.79 2.50
N ALA A 11 31.20 11.54 3.01
CA ALA A 11 31.43 10.82 4.29
C ALA A 11 30.67 9.47 4.39
N GLY A 12 30.59 8.72 3.27
CA GLY A 12 29.93 7.41 3.24
C GLY A 12 28.39 7.43 3.14
N LYS A 13 27.78 8.62 3.02
CA LYS A 13 26.32 8.77 2.86
C LYS A 13 25.96 9.31 1.49
N TYR A 14 24.89 8.78 0.91
CA TYR A 14 24.32 9.32 -0.33
C TYR A 14 23.70 10.70 -0.08
N ILE A 15 24.08 11.68 -0.90
CA ILE A 15 23.56 13.04 -0.86
C ILE A 15 23.03 13.44 -2.23
N GLU A 16 21.92 14.15 -2.24
CA GLU A 16 21.36 14.82 -3.41
C GLU A 16 21.25 16.32 -3.11
N GLY A 17 21.54 17.15 -4.09
CA GLY A 17 21.41 18.60 -3.92
C GLY A 17 21.41 19.32 -5.26
N GLU A 18 21.24 20.64 -5.20
CA GLU A 18 21.26 21.52 -6.36
C GLU A 18 22.41 22.51 -6.24
N ILE A 19 23.05 22.84 -7.34
CA ILE A 19 24.13 23.82 -7.42
C ILE A 19 23.95 24.71 -8.65
N GLU A 20 24.20 26.00 -8.47
CA GLU A 20 24.20 26.95 -9.59
C GLU A 20 25.61 27.09 -10.19
N ALA A 21 25.70 26.90 -11.51
CA ALA A 21 26.94 27.06 -12.26
C ALA A 21 26.66 27.56 -13.68
N LEU A 22 27.69 28.07 -14.34
CA LEU A 22 27.60 28.52 -15.74
C LEU A 22 27.59 27.34 -16.72
N ASN A 23 28.30 26.25 -16.34
CA ASN A 23 28.37 25.02 -17.12
C ASN A 23 28.57 23.81 -16.23
N GLN A 24 28.50 22.61 -16.80
CA GLN A 24 28.62 21.34 -16.10
C GLN A 24 29.99 21.12 -15.45
N ASP A 25 31.04 21.64 -16.08
CA ASP A 25 32.43 21.53 -15.61
C ASP A 25 32.64 22.37 -14.34
N GLU A 26 32.13 23.61 -14.31
CA GLU A 26 32.13 24.46 -13.12
C GLU A 26 31.35 23.86 -11.96
N ALA A 27 30.18 23.27 -12.25
CA ALA A 27 29.38 22.57 -11.23
C ALA A 27 30.16 21.41 -10.63
N SER A 28 30.84 20.62 -11.46
CA SER A 28 31.65 19.48 -11.01
C SER A 28 32.86 19.91 -10.18
N HIS A 29 33.54 21.03 -10.58
CA HIS A 29 34.66 21.57 -9.85
C HIS A 29 34.28 22.10 -8.46
N LYS A 30 33.22 22.89 -8.36
CA LYS A 30 32.68 23.36 -7.07
C LYS A 30 32.29 22.23 -6.11
N LEU A 31 31.74 21.14 -6.62
CA LEU A 31 31.36 19.98 -5.81
C LEU A 31 32.58 19.15 -5.36
N LYS A 32 33.64 19.06 -6.17
CA LYS A 32 34.90 18.44 -5.79
C LYS A 32 35.62 19.21 -4.68
N GLU A 33 35.62 20.54 -4.72
CA GLU A 33 36.17 21.39 -3.65
C GLU A 33 35.47 21.15 -2.32
N GLN A 34 34.16 20.81 -2.33
CA GLN A 34 33.41 20.43 -1.13
C GLN A 34 33.61 18.96 -0.71
N LYS A 35 34.64 18.26 -1.24
CA LYS A 35 34.95 16.84 -0.95
C LYS A 35 33.74 15.89 -1.16
N LYS A 36 32.89 16.18 -2.14
CA LYS A 36 31.74 15.36 -2.52
C LYS A 36 32.10 14.55 -3.76
N ILE A 37 31.89 13.24 -3.71
CA ILE A 37 32.11 12.35 -4.87
C ILE A 37 30.80 12.32 -5.66
N ILE A 38 30.83 12.86 -6.89
CA ILE A 38 29.66 12.98 -7.76
C ILE A 38 29.47 11.66 -8.50
N THR A 39 28.27 11.08 -8.41
CA THR A 39 27.89 9.87 -9.17
C THR A 39 27.04 10.23 -10.39
N ASN A 40 26.26 11.31 -10.33
CA ASN A 40 25.46 11.79 -11.45
C ASN A 40 25.26 13.31 -11.36
N LEU A 41 25.32 14.01 -12.52
CA LEU A 41 25.11 15.44 -12.63
C LEU A 41 24.20 15.73 -13.82
N THR A 42 23.02 16.29 -13.58
CA THR A 42 22.01 16.58 -14.60
C THR A 42 21.56 18.03 -14.55
N LYS A 43 21.31 18.60 -15.74
CA LYS A 43 20.81 19.98 -15.87
C LYS A 43 19.37 20.10 -15.41
N GLY A 44 19.13 20.84 -14.31
CA GLY A 44 17.80 21.06 -13.73
C GLY A 44 17.06 22.22 -14.41
N LYS A 45 15.73 22.11 -14.58
CA LYS A 45 14.87 23.22 -15.01
C LYS A 45 14.43 24.04 -13.79
N LYS A 46 14.58 25.39 -13.86
CA LYS A 46 14.13 26.32 -12.80
C LYS A 46 12.68 26.07 -12.42
N LYS A 47 12.44 25.71 -11.15
CA LYS A 47 11.15 25.86 -10.47
C LYS A 47 11.25 27.00 -9.46
N LYS A 48 10.31 27.94 -9.57
CA LYS A 48 10.15 29.09 -8.68
C LYS A 48 9.83 28.65 -7.25
N ASP A 49 10.37 29.41 -6.32
CA ASP A 49 10.30 29.26 -4.87
C ASP A 49 8.91 29.04 -4.30
N ALA A 50 8.79 28.09 -3.38
CA ALA A 50 7.98 28.22 -2.17
C ALA A 50 8.46 27.21 -1.15
N ALA A 51 9.03 27.71 -0.06
CA ALA A 51 9.45 26.97 1.12
C ALA A 51 8.26 26.27 1.80
N LYS A 52 8.43 25.00 2.18
CA LYS A 52 8.12 24.50 3.53
C LYS A 52 8.38 22.99 3.58
N ASP A 53 9.17 22.67 4.56
CA ASP A 53 9.42 21.37 5.14
C ASP A 53 8.17 20.47 5.16
N LYS A 54 8.22 19.33 4.42
CA LYS A 54 7.28 18.20 4.63
C LYS A 54 8.01 16.89 4.38
N PRO A 55 7.78 15.86 5.18
CA PRO A 55 8.47 14.58 5.10
C PRO A 55 8.20 13.91 3.75
N LYS A 56 9.21 13.21 3.21
CA LYS A 56 9.17 12.47 1.95
C LYS A 56 7.87 11.65 1.81
N GLY A 57 6.88 12.24 1.15
CA GLY A 57 5.68 11.57 0.71
C GLY A 57 5.99 10.61 -0.43
N LYS A 58 5.58 9.38 -0.26
CA LYS A 58 5.50 8.30 -1.24
C LYS A 58 5.08 8.84 -2.61
N GLY A 59 5.82 8.49 -3.66
CA GLY A 59 5.44 8.81 -5.03
C GLY A 59 3.99 8.42 -5.30
N PHE A 60 3.18 9.37 -5.69
CA PHE A 60 1.76 9.21 -6.01
C PHE A 60 1.65 8.41 -7.31
N SER A 61 1.63 7.11 -7.20
CA SER A 61 1.26 6.22 -8.31
C SER A 61 -0.25 6.32 -8.50
N LEU A 62 -0.66 7.11 -9.49
CA LEU A 62 -2.08 7.36 -9.86
C LEU A 62 -2.86 6.10 -10.28
N PHE A 63 -2.24 4.92 -10.30
CA PHE A 63 -2.84 3.64 -10.70
C PHE A 63 -2.51 2.47 -9.75
N LYS A 64 -2.25 2.71 -8.45
CA LYS A 64 -2.20 1.57 -7.52
C LYS A 64 -3.60 1.00 -7.39
N LYS A 65 -3.81 -0.19 -7.93
CA LYS A 65 -5.02 -0.98 -7.77
C LYS A 65 -5.33 -1.08 -6.27
N LYS A 66 -6.46 -0.51 -5.82
CA LYS A 66 -6.86 -0.56 -4.42
C LYS A 66 -6.96 -2.03 -3.98
N VAL A 67 -6.44 -2.36 -2.80
CA VAL A 67 -6.56 -3.70 -2.24
C VAL A 67 -8.04 -3.99 -1.99
N LYS A 68 -8.54 -5.13 -2.47
CA LYS A 68 -9.91 -5.57 -2.26
C LYS A 68 -10.01 -6.42 -1.00
N ASN A 69 -11.20 -6.48 -0.41
CA ASN A 69 -11.44 -7.39 0.73
C ASN A 69 -11.19 -8.85 0.38
N GLU A 70 -11.41 -9.24 -0.89
CA GLU A 70 -11.12 -10.59 -1.37
C GLU A 70 -9.62 -10.91 -1.29
N ASP A 71 -8.74 -9.95 -1.66
CA ASP A 71 -7.28 -10.09 -1.54
C ASP A 71 -6.88 -10.33 -0.08
N LEU A 72 -7.50 -9.60 0.85
CA LEU A 72 -7.26 -9.76 2.29
C LEU A 72 -7.68 -11.13 2.80
N VAL A 73 -8.84 -11.64 2.36
CA VAL A 73 -9.31 -12.99 2.75
C VAL A 73 -8.34 -14.06 2.27
N VAL A 74 -7.92 -13.99 1.00
CA VAL A 74 -6.97 -14.95 0.40
C VAL A 74 -5.63 -14.89 1.13
N PHE A 75 -5.07 -13.70 1.33
CA PHE A 75 -3.85 -13.49 2.09
C PHE A 75 -3.93 -14.09 3.49
N SER A 76 -5.01 -13.77 4.23
CA SER A 76 -5.16 -14.24 5.61
C SER A 76 -5.28 -15.76 5.72
N LYS A 77 -5.94 -16.41 4.76
CA LYS A 77 -6.04 -17.88 4.67
C LYS A 77 -4.68 -18.52 4.44
N GLN A 78 -3.95 -18.04 3.45
CA GLN A 78 -2.62 -18.56 3.12
C GLN A 78 -1.66 -18.32 4.30
N PHE A 79 -1.70 -17.12 4.90
CA PHE A 79 -0.92 -16.79 6.07
C PHE A 79 -1.20 -17.73 7.24
N ALA A 80 -2.48 -17.94 7.59
CA ALA A 80 -2.88 -18.86 8.65
C ALA A 80 -2.41 -20.29 8.36
N THR A 81 -2.61 -20.79 7.13
CA THR A 81 -2.23 -22.15 6.76
C THR A 81 -0.72 -22.39 6.88
N MET A 82 0.10 -21.44 6.44
CA MET A 82 1.57 -21.55 6.48
C MET A 82 2.08 -21.45 7.93
N VAL A 83 1.50 -20.54 8.75
CA VAL A 83 1.86 -20.42 10.17
C VAL A 83 1.47 -21.67 10.93
N MET A 84 0.31 -22.28 10.65
CA MET A 84 -0.12 -23.57 11.22
C MET A 84 0.81 -24.72 10.83
N ALA A 85 1.40 -24.67 9.64
CA ALA A 85 2.42 -25.64 9.20
C ALA A 85 3.76 -25.47 9.94
N GLY A 86 3.87 -24.49 10.85
CA GLY A 86 5.08 -24.23 11.64
C GLY A 86 6.17 -23.47 10.92
N LEU A 87 5.87 -22.86 9.77
CA LEU A 87 6.86 -22.08 9.04
C LEU A 87 7.18 -20.76 9.78
N PRO A 88 8.43 -20.31 9.79
CA PRO A 88 8.81 -19.01 10.35
C PRO A 88 8.05 -17.88 9.67
N ILE A 89 7.53 -16.92 10.46
CA ILE A 89 6.65 -15.84 9.97
C ILE A 89 7.31 -15.01 8.87
N LEU A 90 8.62 -14.74 8.96
CA LEU A 90 9.35 -14.00 7.93
C LEU A 90 9.34 -14.74 6.58
N ASN A 91 9.57 -16.06 6.61
CA ASN A 91 9.54 -16.88 5.39
C ASN A 91 8.13 -16.96 4.81
N VAL A 92 7.11 -17.03 5.67
CA VAL A 92 5.70 -16.98 5.23
C VAL A 92 5.39 -15.67 4.51
N LEU A 93 5.78 -14.54 5.08
CA LEU A 93 5.56 -13.22 4.46
C LEU A 93 6.31 -13.07 3.13
N GLU A 94 7.52 -13.63 3.03
CA GLU A 94 8.29 -13.65 1.79
C GLU A 94 7.59 -14.45 0.69
N MET A 95 7.14 -15.67 1.00
CA MET A 95 6.40 -16.51 0.06
C MET A 95 5.08 -15.86 -0.36
N LEU A 96 4.36 -15.25 0.58
CA LEU A 96 3.10 -14.57 0.29
C LEU A 96 3.29 -13.33 -0.59
N ARG A 97 4.37 -12.56 -0.38
CA ARG A 97 4.71 -11.44 -1.25
C ARG A 97 4.80 -11.88 -2.71
N ASP A 98 5.43 -13.02 -2.97
CA ASP A 98 5.63 -13.51 -4.33
C ASP A 98 4.36 -14.13 -4.94
N GLN A 99 3.44 -14.63 -4.11
CA GLN A 99 2.18 -15.22 -4.54
C GLN A 99 1.05 -14.22 -4.76
N VAL A 100 1.13 -13.03 -4.13
CA VAL A 100 0.08 -12.01 -4.21
C VAL A 100 0.04 -11.37 -5.59
N GLU A 101 -1.11 -11.50 -6.28
CA GLU A 101 -1.32 -10.94 -7.62
C GLU A 101 -1.49 -9.41 -7.60
N ASN A 102 -2.15 -8.87 -6.56
CA ASN A 102 -2.42 -7.44 -6.45
C ASN A 102 -1.13 -6.70 -6.03
N PRO A 103 -0.59 -5.81 -6.89
CA PRO A 103 0.66 -5.12 -6.58
C PRO A 103 0.58 -4.22 -5.34
N ALA A 104 -0.59 -3.64 -5.04
CA ALA A 104 -0.76 -2.84 -3.83
C ALA A 104 -0.71 -3.72 -2.56
N MET A 105 -1.28 -4.92 -2.60
CA MET A 105 -1.18 -5.86 -1.49
C MET A 105 0.24 -6.40 -1.34
N ARG A 106 0.94 -6.65 -2.45
CA ARG A 106 2.35 -7.07 -2.45
C ARG A 106 3.24 -6.04 -1.74
N ASP A 107 3.05 -4.74 -2.03
CA ASP A 107 3.80 -3.66 -1.37
C ASP A 107 3.52 -3.63 0.14
N VAL A 108 2.26 -3.86 0.55
CA VAL A 108 1.88 -3.93 1.96
C VAL A 108 2.57 -5.11 2.66
N VAL A 109 2.54 -6.30 2.06
CA VAL A 109 3.18 -7.51 2.60
C VAL A 109 4.69 -7.31 2.74
N GLU A 110 5.33 -6.68 1.75
CA GLU A 110 6.76 -6.38 1.79
C GLU A 110 7.12 -5.37 2.89
N ASP A 111 6.29 -4.34 3.12
CA ASP A 111 6.53 -3.40 4.22
C ASP A 111 6.34 -4.05 5.60
N ILE A 112 5.34 -4.94 5.74
CA ILE A 112 5.13 -5.72 6.96
C ILE A 112 6.33 -6.63 7.21
N ARG A 113 6.82 -7.33 6.18
CA ARG A 113 8.01 -8.19 6.27
C ARG A 113 9.23 -7.41 6.75
N LYS A 114 9.52 -6.26 6.12
CA LYS A 114 10.65 -5.38 6.50
C LYS A 114 10.51 -4.84 7.92
N SER A 115 9.29 -4.50 8.33
CA SER A 115 9.04 -4.01 9.70
C SER A 115 9.33 -5.09 10.73
N LEU A 116 8.90 -6.32 10.45
CA LEU A 116 9.15 -7.47 11.32
C LEU A 116 10.64 -7.83 11.37
N GLU A 117 11.33 -7.81 10.22
CA GLU A 117 12.79 -8.00 10.10
C GLU A 117 13.56 -6.94 10.91
N GLY A 118 13.04 -5.71 10.96
CA GLY A 118 13.54 -4.61 11.80
C GLY A 118 13.18 -4.71 13.29
N GLY A 119 12.56 -5.82 13.73
CA GLY A 119 12.21 -6.06 15.14
C GLY A 119 10.89 -5.42 15.60
N VAL A 120 10.09 -4.88 14.68
CA VAL A 120 8.74 -4.40 15.00
C VAL A 120 7.80 -5.60 15.12
N SER A 121 6.92 -5.63 16.13
CA SER A 121 5.94 -6.72 16.27
C SER A 121 5.00 -6.81 15.08
N LEU A 122 4.48 -8.01 14.80
CA LEU A 122 3.58 -8.26 13.68
C LEU A 122 2.29 -7.43 13.80
N SER A 123 1.71 -7.37 14.99
CA SER A 123 0.52 -6.55 15.26
C SER A 123 0.74 -5.07 14.95
N LYS A 124 1.88 -4.48 15.38
CA LYS A 124 2.24 -3.09 15.07
C LYS A 124 2.49 -2.88 13.57
N SER A 125 2.97 -3.88 12.87
CA SER A 125 3.19 -3.81 11.44
C SER A 125 1.87 -3.78 10.67
N PHE A 126 0.86 -4.54 11.10
CA PHE A 126 -0.50 -4.48 10.55
C PHE A 126 -1.22 -3.17 10.89
N GLU A 127 -1.00 -2.61 12.08
CA GLU A 127 -1.60 -1.36 12.54
C GLU A 127 -1.28 -0.14 11.64
N LYS A 128 -0.21 -0.22 10.87
CA LYS A 128 0.13 0.81 9.86
C LYS A 128 -0.89 0.93 8.72
N TYR A 129 -1.75 -0.06 8.55
CA TYR A 129 -2.70 -0.17 7.43
C TYR A 129 -4.14 -0.36 7.94
N PRO A 130 -4.71 0.64 8.65
CA PRO A 130 -6.02 0.52 9.29
C PRO A 130 -7.19 0.35 8.29
N ASP A 131 -7.04 0.84 7.06
CA ASP A 131 -8.02 0.65 5.98
C ASP A 131 -8.11 -0.82 5.50
N LEU A 132 -7.06 -1.59 5.72
CA LEU A 132 -6.96 -2.99 5.30
C LEU A 132 -7.15 -3.96 6.48
N PHE A 133 -6.44 -3.72 7.57
CA PHE A 133 -6.49 -4.52 8.80
C PHE A 133 -7.22 -3.74 9.88
N ASP A 134 -8.48 -4.07 10.10
CA ASP A 134 -9.30 -3.40 11.11
C ASP A 134 -8.81 -3.69 12.55
N ASN A 135 -9.33 -2.95 13.51
CA ASN A 135 -8.95 -3.09 14.91
C ASN A 135 -9.15 -4.51 15.45
N VAL A 136 -10.15 -5.25 14.94
CA VAL A 136 -10.40 -6.64 15.35
C VAL A 136 -9.26 -7.53 14.87
N TYR A 137 -8.85 -7.37 13.62
CA TYR A 137 -7.71 -8.09 13.04
C TYR A 137 -6.44 -7.87 13.85
N VAL A 138 -6.07 -6.59 14.07
CA VAL A 138 -4.86 -6.21 14.79
C VAL A 138 -4.86 -6.74 16.23
N ASN A 139 -5.99 -6.61 16.94
CA ASN A 139 -6.09 -7.09 18.33
C ASN A 139 -6.01 -8.62 18.43
N LEU A 140 -6.56 -9.35 17.47
CA LEU A 140 -6.44 -10.82 17.43
C LEU A 140 -4.99 -11.24 17.17
N VAL A 141 -4.28 -10.57 16.24
CA VAL A 141 -2.85 -10.82 16.01
C VAL A 141 -2.04 -10.51 17.27
N LYS A 142 -2.30 -9.37 17.92
CA LYS A 142 -1.64 -8.99 19.18
C LYS A 142 -1.85 -10.01 20.29
N ALA A 143 -3.06 -10.53 20.43
CA ALA A 143 -3.36 -11.59 21.40
C ALA A 143 -2.63 -12.89 21.04
N GLY A 144 -2.54 -13.23 19.75
CA GLY A 144 -1.79 -14.37 19.24
C GLY A 144 -0.29 -14.27 19.52
N GLU A 145 0.30 -13.09 19.28
CA GLU A 145 1.71 -12.81 19.59
C GLU A 145 1.99 -12.94 21.10
N ALA A 146 1.15 -12.32 21.94
CA ALA A 146 1.33 -12.31 23.38
C ALA A 146 1.19 -13.71 24.00
N SER A 147 0.33 -14.57 23.43
CA SER A 147 0.09 -15.94 23.93
C SER A 147 0.97 -17.00 23.28
N GLY A 148 1.74 -16.67 22.23
CA GLY A 148 2.49 -17.62 21.40
C GLY A 148 1.61 -18.58 20.58
N LYS A 149 0.30 -18.30 20.46
CA LYS A 149 -0.69 -19.12 19.74
C LYS A 149 -1.24 -18.40 18.51
N LEU A 150 -0.33 -17.84 17.71
CA LEU A 150 -0.70 -17.03 16.54
C LEU A 150 -1.55 -17.82 15.54
N ASP A 151 -1.29 -19.10 15.37
CA ASP A 151 -2.04 -20.05 14.54
C ASP A 151 -3.54 -20.06 14.88
N VAL A 152 -3.87 -20.20 16.16
CA VAL A 152 -5.27 -20.23 16.64
C VAL A 152 -5.98 -18.92 16.38
N PHE A 153 -5.29 -17.79 16.59
CA PHE A 153 -5.90 -16.47 16.41
C PHE A 153 -6.04 -16.11 14.92
N LEU A 154 -5.11 -16.53 14.08
CA LEU A 154 -5.22 -16.38 12.62
C LEU A 154 -6.43 -17.17 12.07
N LEU A 155 -6.71 -18.37 12.55
CA LEU A 155 -7.92 -19.09 12.17
C LEU A 155 -9.20 -18.33 12.52
N LYS A 156 -9.27 -17.72 13.72
CA LYS A 156 -10.40 -16.88 14.12
C LYS A 156 -10.56 -15.67 13.18
N ILE A 157 -9.46 -15.06 12.77
CA ILE A 157 -9.46 -13.97 11.80
C ILE A 157 -10.05 -14.44 10.46
N VAL A 158 -9.58 -15.55 9.94
CA VAL A 158 -10.07 -16.13 8.67
C VAL A 158 -11.56 -16.40 8.75
N ASP A 159 -12.03 -17.04 9.80
CA ASP A 159 -13.47 -17.33 10.00
C ASP A 159 -14.31 -16.05 10.04
N ALA A 160 -13.85 -15.02 10.76
CA ALA A 160 -14.51 -13.72 10.81
C ALA A 160 -14.56 -13.02 9.43
N LEU A 161 -13.48 -13.05 8.68
CA LEU A 161 -13.39 -12.46 7.34
C LEU A 161 -14.31 -13.20 6.37
N GLU A 162 -14.33 -14.53 6.38
CA GLU A 162 -15.22 -15.34 5.53
C GLU A 162 -16.70 -15.10 5.83
N LYS A 163 -17.07 -15.03 7.11
CA LYS A 163 -18.45 -14.73 7.51
C LYS A 163 -18.88 -13.35 6.99
N ARG A 164 -18.00 -12.35 7.16
CA ARG A 164 -18.25 -11.00 6.65
C ARG A 164 -18.42 -10.99 5.12
N GLU A 165 -17.59 -11.70 4.40
CA GLU A 165 -17.66 -11.82 2.94
C GLU A 165 -18.96 -12.52 2.48
N LYS A 166 -19.34 -13.62 3.13
CA LYS A 166 -20.60 -14.35 2.88
C LYS A 166 -21.81 -13.46 3.11
N ILE A 167 -21.84 -12.70 4.20
CA ILE A 167 -22.93 -11.76 4.49
C ILE A 167 -23.00 -10.67 3.43
N LYS A 168 -21.87 -10.08 3.05
CA LYS A 168 -21.81 -9.04 2.02
C LYS A 168 -22.32 -9.54 0.67
N LYS A 169 -21.95 -10.76 0.27
CA LYS A 169 -22.45 -11.41 -0.95
C LYS A 169 -23.95 -11.67 -0.90
N LYS A 170 -24.47 -12.14 0.25
CA LYS A 170 -25.91 -12.36 0.45
C LYS A 170 -26.70 -11.07 0.36
N ILE A 171 -26.25 -9.98 0.99
CA ILE A 171 -26.91 -8.66 0.91
C ILE A 171 -26.91 -8.17 -0.55
N LYS A 172 -25.78 -8.26 -1.24
CA LYS A 172 -25.69 -7.83 -2.64
C LYS A 172 -26.64 -8.61 -3.55
N SER A 173 -26.74 -9.93 -3.39
CA SER A 173 -27.67 -10.75 -4.17
C SER A 173 -29.14 -10.47 -3.82
N ALA A 174 -29.46 -10.23 -2.53
CA ALA A 174 -30.82 -9.89 -2.11
C ALA A 174 -31.29 -8.53 -2.65
N LEU A 175 -30.40 -7.56 -2.77
CA LEU A 175 -30.70 -6.24 -3.32
C LEU A 175 -30.80 -6.20 -4.85
N MET A 176 -30.33 -7.25 -5.54
CA MET A 176 -30.34 -7.29 -7.02
C MET A 176 -31.78 -7.33 -7.57
N TYR A 177 -32.67 -8.13 -6.96
CA TYR A 177 -34.06 -8.25 -7.38
C TYR A 177 -34.84 -6.92 -7.25
N PRO A 178 -34.87 -6.25 -6.06
CA PRO A 178 -35.51 -4.94 -5.93
C PRO A 178 -34.95 -3.91 -6.91
N SER A 179 -33.63 -3.87 -7.12
CA SER A 179 -32.98 -2.90 -8.02
C SER A 179 -33.47 -3.07 -9.47
N ILE A 180 -33.61 -4.32 -9.95
CA ILE A 180 -34.14 -4.60 -11.29
C ILE A 180 -35.61 -4.16 -11.39
N MET A 181 -36.44 -4.49 -10.41
CA MET A 181 -37.86 -4.11 -10.40
C MET A 181 -38.05 -2.58 -10.40
N PHE A 182 -37.29 -1.86 -9.58
CA PHE A 182 -37.33 -0.38 -9.58
C PHE A 182 -36.88 0.21 -10.92
N THR A 183 -35.82 -0.34 -11.51
CA THR A 183 -35.35 0.14 -12.82
C THR A 183 -36.40 -0.04 -13.90
N VAL A 184 -37.02 -1.23 -13.98
CA VAL A 184 -38.10 -1.50 -14.94
C VAL A 184 -39.31 -0.58 -14.71
N ALA A 185 -39.75 -0.40 -13.46
CA ALA A 185 -40.86 0.47 -13.12
C ALA A 185 -40.60 1.93 -13.56
N ILE A 186 -39.39 2.45 -13.29
CA ILE A 186 -38.98 3.79 -13.72
C ILE A 186 -38.99 3.92 -15.25
N VAL A 187 -38.45 2.97 -15.97
CA VAL A 187 -38.39 3.00 -17.43
C VAL A 187 -39.79 2.95 -18.03
N VAL A 188 -40.66 2.06 -17.54
CA VAL A 188 -42.06 1.99 -18.01
C VAL A 188 -42.82 3.25 -17.71
N SER A 189 -42.69 3.81 -16.49
CA SER A 189 -43.38 5.08 -16.14
C SER A 189 -42.90 6.25 -16.99
N ALA A 190 -41.59 6.38 -17.23
CA ALA A 190 -41.04 7.42 -18.09
C ALA A 190 -41.52 7.27 -19.55
N PHE A 191 -41.57 6.03 -20.06
CA PHE A 191 -42.12 5.79 -21.40
C PHE A 191 -43.59 6.18 -21.53
N MET A 192 -44.40 5.82 -20.52
CA MET A 192 -45.82 6.22 -20.47
C MET A 192 -46.00 7.73 -20.44
N LEU A 193 -45.23 8.44 -19.63
CA LEU A 193 -45.31 9.91 -19.53
C LEU A 193 -44.92 10.61 -20.83
N ILE A 194 -43.91 10.12 -21.55
CA ILE A 194 -43.41 10.78 -22.76
C ILE A 194 -44.26 10.42 -24.00
N LYS A 195 -44.82 9.19 -24.07
CA LYS A 195 -45.51 8.72 -25.29
C LYS A 195 -47.03 8.71 -25.19
N VAL A 196 -47.59 8.56 -24.00
CA VAL A 196 -49.03 8.36 -23.81
C VAL A 196 -49.70 9.64 -23.25
N VAL A 197 -48.97 10.46 -22.49
CA VAL A 197 -49.43 11.76 -22.03
C VAL A 197 -48.75 12.83 -22.88
N PRO A 198 -49.40 13.37 -23.94
CA PRO A 198 -48.86 14.45 -24.77
C PRO A 198 -48.87 15.80 -24.04
#